data_d7cfa6de56da45fbb3aa078011e1464e
#
_entry.id   d7cfa6de56da45fbb3aa078011e1464e
#
_cell.length_a   1.000
_cell.length_b   1.000
_cell.length_c   1.000
_cell.angle_alpha   90.00
_cell.angle_beta   90.00
_cell.angle_gamma   90.00
#
_symmetry.space_group_name_H-M   'P 1'
#
loop_
_entity.id
_entity.type
_entity.pdbx_description
1 polymer ?
#
loop_
_entity_poly.entity_id
_entity_poly.type
_entity_poly.pdbx_seq_one_letter_code
_entity_poly.pdbx_strand_id
1 'polypeptide(L)'
;MKNTSLTEKHISLGAKMVPFAGYNMPVLYAGLMQEHHCVRNAVGVFDVSHMGEFWISGPNAFDLIQYATSNDVSKLFDGKVQYSCLPNATGGIVDDLLVYRVNEEMYLLVVNASNIDKDWNHLSELNKEFGATMVNKSEETSLLAVQGPKATAALQSLTDMTLSDMEYYTFKIGTFAGVENVVVSTTGYTGAGGFEIYFPNDNANEMWDKIFAAGAPQGIEPIGLGARDTLRLEMGFCLYGNDINDTTSPLEAGLGWITKFSAPFLNSEKLKAQKEAGVTRKLVAFEMIDKGIPRHDYEIADASGNVVGIVTSGTQSPSLEKAIGMGYVPTAMTALGTEVFILVRGKSLKAVVVSLPFYKK
;
A
#
# COMPACT_ATOMS: atom_id res chain seq x y z
N MET A 1 -15.90 -8.49 14.50
CA MET A 1 -14.57 -7.88 14.29
C MET A 1 -13.56 -9.01 14.44
N LYS A 2 -12.70 -9.18 13.42
CA LYS A 2 -11.63 -10.20 13.43
C LYS A 2 -10.43 -9.71 14.26
N ASN A 3 -9.60 -10.64 14.71
CA ASN A 3 -8.34 -10.38 15.38
C ASN A 3 -7.20 -10.95 14.55
N THR A 4 -6.04 -10.30 14.55
CA THR A 4 -4.79 -10.92 14.06
C THR A 4 -4.22 -11.85 15.13
N SER A 5 -3.26 -12.69 14.76
CA SER A 5 -2.56 -13.58 15.71
C SER A 5 -1.77 -12.82 16.78
N LEU A 6 -1.57 -11.51 16.60
CA LEU A 6 -0.83 -10.63 17.50
C LEU A 6 -1.72 -9.68 18.32
N THR A 7 -3.04 -9.74 18.19
CA THR A 7 -3.96 -8.80 18.87
C THR A 7 -3.71 -8.72 20.37
N GLU A 8 -3.58 -9.85 21.07
CA GLU A 8 -3.30 -9.88 22.50
C GLU A 8 -1.92 -9.31 22.85
N LYS A 9 -0.92 -9.52 21.98
CA LYS A 9 0.40 -8.92 22.09
C LYS A 9 0.30 -7.39 22.04
N HIS A 10 -0.43 -6.83 21.11
CA HIS A 10 -0.63 -5.39 21.00
C HIS A 10 -1.33 -4.80 22.22
N ILE A 11 -2.37 -5.46 22.72
CA ILE A 11 -3.06 -5.05 23.95
C ILE A 11 -2.09 -5.06 25.13
N SER A 12 -1.29 -6.12 25.28
CA SER A 12 -0.31 -6.23 26.37
C SER A 12 0.81 -5.17 26.31
N LEU A 13 1.13 -4.69 25.12
CA LEU A 13 2.06 -3.58 24.88
C LEU A 13 1.42 -2.20 25.09
N GLY A 14 0.14 -2.14 25.47
CA GLY A 14 -0.56 -0.88 25.71
C GLY A 14 -0.99 -0.14 24.45
N ALA A 15 -1.09 -0.82 23.32
CA ALA A 15 -1.55 -0.22 22.08
C ALA A 15 -2.98 0.30 22.19
N LYS A 16 -3.24 1.46 21.58
CA LYS A 16 -4.61 1.91 21.33
C LYS A 16 -5.19 1.14 20.15
N MET A 17 -6.13 0.24 20.46
CA MET A 17 -6.79 -0.60 19.45
C MET A 17 -8.01 0.10 18.86
N VAL A 18 -8.22 -0.06 17.54
CA VAL A 18 -9.38 0.49 16.80
C VAL A 18 -9.87 -0.49 15.74
N PRO A 19 -11.17 -0.42 15.37
CA PRO A 19 -11.66 -1.10 14.17
C PRO A 19 -11.00 -0.56 12.91
N PHE A 20 -10.41 -1.45 12.10
CA PHE A 20 -9.84 -1.12 10.80
C PHE A 20 -10.02 -2.29 9.84
N ALA A 21 -10.63 -2.07 8.67
CA ALA A 21 -10.88 -3.09 7.65
C ALA A 21 -11.50 -4.39 8.20
N GLY A 22 -12.38 -4.30 9.20
CA GLY A 22 -13.01 -5.45 9.84
C GLY A 22 -12.20 -6.12 10.94
N TYR A 23 -10.98 -5.67 11.20
CA TYR A 23 -10.07 -6.17 12.26
C TYR A 23 -9.94 -5.19 13.43
N ASN A 24 -9.53 -5.73 14.59
CA ASN A 24 -9.12 -4.96 15.75
C ASN A 24 -7.62 -4.69 15.67
N MET A 25 -7.23 -3.47 15.29
CA MET A 25 -5.85 -3.14 14.92
C MET A 25 -5.23 -2.06 15.82
N PRO A 26 -3.91 -2.11 16.07
CA PRO A 26 -3.21 -1.08 16.82
C PRO A 26 -3.07 0.19 15.98
N VAL A 27 -3.65 1.30 16.44
CA VAL A 27 -3.50 2.60 15.77
C VAL A 27 -2.31 3.39 16.28
N LEU A 28 -1.99 3.26 17.56
CA LEU A 28 -0.88 3.94 18.25
C LEU A 28 -0.35 3.11 19.41
N TYR A 29 0.96 3.23 19.70
CA TYR A 29 1.62 2.76 20.91
C TYR A 29 2.17 3.94 21.73
N ALA A 30 3.35 4.46 21.34
CA ALA A 30 4.02 5.57 22.02
C ALA A 30 3.54 6.95 21.57
N GLY A 31 2.91 7.02 20.38
CA GLY A 31 2.36 8.24 19.81
C GLY A 31 2.82 8.49 18.37
N LEU A 32 1.95 9.16 17.60
CA LEU A 32 2.10 9.34 16.17
C LEU A 32 3.47 9.90 15.75
N MET A 33 3.93 10.96 16.39
CA MET A 33 5.18 11.64 16.04
C MET A 33 6.39 10.76 16.30
N GLN A 34 6.46 10.11 17.48
CA GLN A 34 7.55 9.21 17.84
C GLN A 34 7.61 8.02 16.89
N GLU A 35 6.49 7.37 16.66
CA GLU A 35 6.39 6.19 15.81
C GLU A 35 6.78 6.52 14.35
N HIS A 36 6.28 7.64 13.82
CA HIS A 36 6.64 8.10 12.48
C HIS A 36 8.15 8.34 12.34
N HIS A 37 8.74 9.08 13.29
CA HIS A 37 10.18 9.37 13.27
C HIS A 37 11.04 8.14 13.54
N CYS A 38 10.56 7.17 14.32
CA CYS A 38 11.23 5.88 14.47
C CYS A 38 11.42 5.19 13.12
N VAL A 39 10.36 5.12 12.30
CA VAL A 39 10.43 4.53 10.95
C VAL A 39 11.35 5.33 10.02
N ARG A 40 11.32 6.65 10.08
CA ARG A 40 12.19 7.50 9.25
C ARG A 40 13.69 7.38 9.60
N ASN A 41 14.05 7.19 10.89
CA ASN A 41 15.41 7.33 11.38
C ASN A 41 16.03 6.04 11.94
N ALA A 42 15.20 5.05 12.27
CA ALA A 42 15.62 3.79 12.88
C ALA A 42 14.96 2.59 12.21
N VAL A 43 14.10 1.88 12.92
CA VAL A 43 13.34 0.75 12.42
C VAL A 43 12.04 0.56 13.23
N GLY A 44 10.93 0.41 12.53
CA GLY A 44 9.62 0.15 13.13
C GLY A 44 8.98 -1.12 12.61
N VAL A 45 8.16 -1.77 13.42
CA VAL A 45 7.41 -2.98 13.07
C VAL A 45 5.93 -2.69 13.08
N PHE A 46 5.28 -2.92 11.95
CA PHE A 46 3.83 -2.90 11.80
C PHE A 46 3.31 -4.33 11.74
N ASP A 47 2.27 -4.65 12.50
CA ASP A 47 1.42 -5.78 12.19
C ASP A 47 0.48 -5.41 11.06
N VAL A 48 0.63 -6.07 9.93
CA VAL A 48 -0.24 -5.91 8.76
C VAL A 48 -0.85 -7.25 8.33
N SER A 49 -0.95 -8.20 9.27
CA SER A 49 -1.53 -9.54 9.10
C SER A 49 -3.03 -9.52 8.75
N HIS A 50 -3.64 -8.34 8.65
CA HIS A 50 -4.99 -8.16 8.15
C HIS A 50 -5.07 -8.14 6.62
N MET A 51 -3.94 -8.04 5.91
CA MET A 51 -3.88 -8.10 4.45
C MET A 51 -4.33 -9.47 3.94
N GLY A 52 -4.58 -9.58 2.63
CA GLY A 52 -4.98 -10.84 2.00
C GLY A 52 -3.85 -11.43 1.17
N GLU A 53 -3.70 -12.77 1.22
CA GLU A 53 -2.69 -13.53 0.50
C GLU A 53 -3.36 -14.63 -0.33
N PHE A 54 -3.28 -14.51 -1.67
CA PHE A 54 -3.82 -15.48 -2.62
C PHE A 54 -2.67 -16.15 -3.37
N TRP A 55 -2.60 -17.45 -3.27
CA TRP A 55 -1.69 -18.27 -4.07
C TRP A 55 -2.38 -18.71 -5.34
N ILE A 56 -1.76 -18.41 -6.48
CA ILE A 56 -2.26 -18.77 -7.82
C ILE A 56 -1.21 -19.67 -8.46
N SER A 57 -1.62 -20.86 -8.91
CA SER A 57 -0.68 -21.84 -9.45
C SER A 57 -1.23 -22.65 -10.63
N GLY A 58 -0.32 -23.34 -11.32
CA GLY A 58 -0.59 -24.17 -12.49
C GLY A 58 -0.25 -23.48 -13.80
N PRO A 59 -0.36 -24.20 -14.94
CA PRO A 59 0.11 -23.73 -16.24
C PRO A 59 -0.58 -22.47 -16.75
N ASN A 60 -1.79 -22.19 -16.27
CA ASN A 60 -2.58 -21.02 -16.67
C ASN A 60 -2.51 -19.86 -15.65
N ALA A 61 -1.67 -19.95 -14.62
CA ALA A 61 -1.55 -18.91 -13.59
C ALA A 61 -1.07 -17.58 -14.19
N PHE A 62 -0.08 -17.63 -15.09
CA PHE A 62 0.41 -16.45 -15.78
C PHE A 62 -0.71 -15.75 -16.58
N ASP A 63 -1.47 -16.51 -17.38
CA ASP A 63 -2.51 -15.95 -18.25
C ASP A 63 -3.64 -15.31 -17.45
N LEU A 64 -4.07 -15.96 -16.36
CA LEU A 64 -5.05 -15.37 -15.44
C LEU A 64 -4.57 -14.04 -14.88
N ILE A 65 -3.35 -14.00 -14.33
CA ILE A 65 -2.83 -12.80 -13.66
C ILE A 65 -2.58 -11.68 -14.68
N GLN A 66 -2.05 -12.01 -15.87
CA GLN A 66 -1.87 -11.04 -16.95
C GLN A 66 -3.19 -10.44 -17.40
N TYR A 67 -4.25 -11.23 -17.46
CA TYR A 67 -5.58 -10.74 -17.85
C TYR A 67 -6.27 -9.97 -16.71
N ALA A 68 -6.08 -10.38 -15.46
CA ALA A 68 -6.73 -9.77 -14.30
C ALA A 68 -6.08 -8.44 -13.87
N THR A 69 -4.82 -8.19 -14.22
CA THR A 69 -4.06 -7.04 -13.69
C THR A 69 -3.62 -6.07 -14.78
N SER A 70 -3.49 -4.79 -14.44
CA SER A 70 -3.19 -3.71 -15.39
C SER A 70 -1.74 -3.63 -15.83
N ASN A 71 -0.81 -4.27 -15.09
CA ASN A 71 0.62 -4.21 -15.38
C ASN A 71 1.07 -5.39 -16.26
N ASP A 72 2.28 -5.32 -16.81
CA ASP A 72 2.86 -6.33 -17.68
C ASP A 72 3.56 -7.43 -16.85
N VAL A 73 2.85 -8.53 -16.60
CA VAL A 73 3.32 -9.68 -15.82
C VAL A 73 4.51 -10.38 -16.48
N SER A 74 4.66 -10.25 -17.82
CA SER A 74 5.80 -10.82 -18.55
C SER A 74 7.16 -10.21 -18.16
N LYS A 75 7.15 -9.07 -17.48
CA LYS A 75 8.36 -8.43 -16.96
C LYS A 75 8.82 -8.96 -15.60
N LEU A 76 8.00 -9.80 -14.97
CA LEU A 76 8.41 -10.48 -13.75
C LEU A 76 9.36 -11.65 -14.06
N PHE A 77 10.37 -11.79 -13.22
CA PHE A 77 11.23 -12.96 -13.13
C PHE A 77 11.09 -13.59 -11.74
N ASP A 78 11.57 -14.81 -11.54
CA ASP A 78 11.46 -15.52 -10.27
C ASP A 78 12.12 -14.71 -9.13
N GLY A 79 11.37 -14.44 -8.08
CA GLY A 79 11.79 -13.57 -6.98
C GLY A 79 11.47 -12.08 -7.18
N LYS A 80 10.80 -11.67 -8.28
CA LYS A 80 10.41 -10.28 -8.51
C LYS A 80 8.98 -9.99 -8.03
N VAL A 81 8.78 -8.77 -7.53
CA VAL A 81 7.47 -8.22 -7.15
C VAL A 81 7.06 -7.12 -8.12
N GLN A 82 5.77 -7.00 -8.36
CA GLN A 82 5.19 -5.96 -9.20
C GLN A 82 3.96 -5.35 -8.54
N TYR A 83 3.90 -4.02 -8.49
CA TYR A 83 2.68 -3.29 -8.12
C TYR A 83 1.75 -3.19 -9.32
N SER A 84 0.47 -3.43 -9.12
CA SER A 84 -0.54 -3.44 -10.16
C SER A 84 -1.92 -3.01 -9.63
N CYS A 85 -2.89 -2.86 -10.52
CA CYS A 85 -4.30 -2.72 -10.19
C CYS A 85 -5.08 -3.91 -10.74
N LEU A 86 -6.19 -4.25 -10.10
CA LEU A 86 -7.27 -5.07 -10.65
C LEU A 86 -8.31 -4.13 -11.28
N PRO A 87 -8.40 -4.01 -12.61
CA PRO A 87 -9.43 -3.21 -13.26
C PRO A 87 -10.79 -3.91 -13.17
N ASN A 88 -11.87 -3.13 -13.15
CA ASN A 88 -13.23 -3.65 -13.33
C ASN A 88 -13.75 -3.43 -14.75
N ALA A 89 -14.93 -3.97 -15.07
CA ALA A 89 -15.56 -3.86 -16.39
C ALA A 89 -15.95 -2.42 -16.77
N THR A 90 -15.98 -1.48 -15.85
CA THR A 90 -16.31 -0.07 -16.08
C THR A 90 -15.09 0.83 -16.24
N GLY A 91 -13.88 0.33 -15.93
CA GLY A 91 -12.61 1.04 -16.02
C GLY A 91 -12.13 1.61 -14.68
N GLY A 92 -12.84 1.33 -13.57
CA GLY A 92 -12.43 1.63 -12.23
C GLY A 92 -11.47 0.56 -11.67
N ILE A 93 -11.01 0.76 -10.45
CA ILE A 93 -10.06 -0.10 -9.74
C ILE A 93 -10.81 -0.91 -8.69
N VAL A 94 -10.83 -2.24 -8.86
CA VAL A 94 -11.35 -3.19 -7.83
C VAL A 94 -10.46 -3.17 -6.61
N ASP A 95 -9.15 -3.28 -6.82
CA ASP A 95 -8.11 -3.12 -5.80
C ASP A 95 -6.76 -2.78 -6.44
N ASP A 96 -5.83 -2.25 -5.65
CA ASP A 96 -4.41 -2.22 -5.94
C ASP A 96 -3.69 -3.29 -5.14
N LEU A 97 -2.71 -3.96 -5.76
CA LEU A 97 -2.12 -5.16 -5.21
C LEU A 97 -0.64 -5.31 -5.56
N LEU A 98 0.02 -6.21 -4.85
CA LEU A 98 1.34 -6.71 -5.21
C LEU A 98 1.24 -8.09 -5.84
N VAL A 99 1.95 -8.31 -6.95
CA VAL A 99 2.08 -9.59 -7.65
C VAL A 99 3.51 -10.08 -7.48
N TYR A 100 3.68 -11.22 -6.82
CA TYR A 100 4.95 -11.90 -6.57
C TYR A 100 5.09 -13.08 -7.52
N ARG A 101 6.14 -13.16 -8.31
CA ARG A 101 6.43 -14.36 -9.11
C ARG A 101 7.40 -15.26 -8.36
N VAL A 102 6.92 -16.40 -7.89
CA VAL A 102 7.74 -17.44 -7.26
C VAL A 102 8.49 -18.24 -8.33
N ASN A 103 7.77 -18.69 -9.35
CA ASN A 103 8.28 -19.31 -10.56
C ASN A 103 7.24 -19.13 -11.69
N GLU A 104 7.48 -19.77 -12.85
CA GLU A 104 6.62 -19.63 -14.03
C GLU A 104 5.15 -20.00 -13.79
N GLU A 105 4.90 -20.96 -12.90
CA GLU A 105 3.57 -21.50 -12.62
C GLU A 105 3.07 -21.19 -11.19
N MET A 106 3.76 -20.32 -10.44
CA MET A 106 3.35 -20.02 -9.06
C MET A 106 3.55 -18.54 -8.73
N TYR A 107 2.47 -17.92 -8.26
CA TYR A 107 2.40 -16.51 -7.88
C TYR A 107 1.72 -16.35 -6.52
N LEU A 108 2.13 -15.30 -5.80
CA LEU A 108 1.44 -14.82 -4.61
C LEU A 108 0.88 -13.43 -4.94
N LEU A 109 -0.39 -13.22 -4.69
CA LEU A 109 -1.05 -11.90 -4.75
C LEU A 109 -1.29 -11.42 -3.33
N VAL A 110 -0.90 -10.17 -3.05
CA VAL A 110 -1.14 -9.52 -1.76
C VAL A 110 -2.07 -8.36 -1.97
N VAL A 111 -3.24 -8.41 -1.32
CA VAL A 111 -4.39 -7.53 -1.53
C VAL A 111 -4.77 -6.76 -0.28
N ASN A 112 -5.52 -5.66 -0.42
CA ASN A 112 -5.98 -4.88 0.70
C ASN A 112 -7.02 -5.62 1.55
N ALA A 113 -6.91 -5.49 2.87
CA ALA A 113 -7.74 -6.18 3.85
C ALA A 113 -9.26 -6.00 3.63
N SER A 114 -9.69 -4.79 3.31
CA SER A 114 -11.12 -4.49 3.07
C SER A 114 -11.66 -5.13 1.79
N ASN A 115 -10.80 -5.58 0.91
CA ASN A 115 -11.14 -6.07 -0.42
C ASN A 115 -10.94 -7.59 -0.59
N ILE A 116 -10.48 -8.32 0.44
CA ILE A 116 -10.15 -9.76 0.33
C ILE A 116 -11.28 -10.56 -0.34
N ASP A 117 -12.51 -10.45 0.15
CA ASP A 117 -13.64 -11.18 -0.43
C ASP A 117 -14.02 -10.68 -1.82
N LYS A 118 -13.93 -9.37 -2.05
CA LYS A 118 -14.22 -8.74 -3.35
C LYS A 118 -13.22 -9.20 -4.40
N ASP A 119 -11.95 -9.17 -4.08
CA ASP A 119 -10.87 -9.56 -4.99
C ASP A 119 -10.86 -11.06 -5.26
N TRP A 120 -11.11 -11.86 -4.22
CA TRP A 120 -11.25 -13.30 -4.38
C TRP A 120 -12.40 -13.66 -5.33
N ASN A 121 -13.55 -13.02 -5.16
CA ASN A 121 -14.70 -13.24 -6.04
C ASN A 121 -14.44 -12.76 -7.47
N HIS A 122 -13.80 -11.59 -7.62
CA HIS A 122 -13.43 -11.04 -8.92
C HIS A 122 -12.47 -11.96 -9.67
N LEU A 123 -11.39 -12.40 -9.03
CA LEU A 123 -10.43 -13.33 -9.60
C LEU A 123 -11.04 -14.71 -9.87
N SER A 124 -11.91 -15.21 -9.00
CA SER A 124 -12.60 -16.48 -9.19
C SER A 124 -13.53 -16.46 -10.41
N GLU A 125 -14.21 -15.34 -10.66
CA GLU A 125 -15.04 -15.18 -11.85
C GLU A 125 -14.19 -15.22 -13.12
N LEU A 126 -13.10 -14.45 -13.17
CA LEU A 126 -12.18 -14.45 -14.31
C LEU A 126 -11.55 -15.82 -14.51
N ASN A 127 -11.20 -16.50 -13.42
CA ASN A 127 -10.55 -17.82 -13.47
C ASN A 127 -11.39 -18.93 -14.08
N LYS A 128 -12.69 -18.75 -14.24
CA LYS A 128 -13.54 -19.72 -14.96
C LYS A 128 -13.09 -19.93 -16.42
N GLU A 129 -12.45 -18.93 -17.02
CA GLU A 129 -11.93 -19.01 -18.39
C GLU A 129 -10.51 -19.61 -18.44
N PHE A 130 -9.74 -19.49 -17.35
CA PHE A 130 -8.33 -19.92 -17.32
C PHE A 130 -8.12 -21.27 -16.60
N GLY A 131 -8.83 -21.51 -15.51
CA GLY A 131 -8.75 -22.75 -14.75
C GLY A 131 -7.44 -22.92 -13.96
N ALA A 132 -6.82 -21.83 -13.53
CA ALA A 132 -5.68 -21.86 -12.62
C ALA A 132 -6.10 -22.35 -11.22
N THR A 133 -5.19 -22.95 -10.48
CA THR A 133 -5.43 -23.30 -9.07
C THR A 133 -5.29 -22.06 -8.20
N MET A 134 -6.33 -21.74 -7.42
CA MET A 134 -6.35 -20.59 -6.50
C MET A 134 -6.53 -21.08 -5.06
N VAL A 135 -5.72 -20.57 -4.14
CA VAL A 135 -5.81 -20.88 -2.71
C VAL A 135 -5.73 -19.58 -1.92
N ASN A 136 -6.76 -19.29 -1.12
CA ASN A 136 -6.77 -18.15 -0.21
C ASN A 136 -6.13 -18.57 1.13
N LYS A 137 -4.98 -17.97 1.46
CA LYS A 137 -4.21 -18.21 2.69
C LYS A 137 -4.25 -17.02 3.66
N SER A 138 -5.12 -16.05 3.44
CA SER A 138 -5.18 -14.82 4.23
C SER A 138 -5.44 -15.08 5.72
N GLU A 139 -6.26 -16.07 6.06
CA GLU A 139 -6.55 -16.39 7.47
C GLU A 139 -5.49 -17.28 8.14
N GLU A 140 -4.50 -17.78 7.38
CA GLU A 140 -3.43 -18.65 7.87
C GLU A 140 -2.07 -17.95 7.92
N THR A 141 -1.96 -16.73 7.35
CA THR A 141 -0.71 -15.99 7.18
C THR A 141 -0.67 -14.77 8.10
N SER A 142 0.44 -14.63 8.81
CA SER A 142 0.80 -13.39 9.49
C SER A 142 1.80 -12.61 8.63
N LEU A 143 1.69 -11.30 8.66
CA LEU A 143 2.54 -10.38 7.91
C LEU A 143 3.05 -9.27 8.83
N LEU A 144 4.38 -9.17 8.96
CA LEU A 144 5.05 -8.08 9.65
C LEU A 144 5.81 -7.21 8.65
N ALA A 145 5.51 -5.91 8.63
CA ALA A 145 6.30 -4.93 7.88
C ALA A 145 7.35 -4.30 8.81
N VAL A 146 8.61 -4.64 8.61
CA VAL A 146 9.76 -4.11 9.36
C VAL A 146 10.44 -3.04 8.50
N GLN A 147 10.18 -1.79 8.83
CA GLN A 147 10.44 -0.65 7.95
C GLN A 147 11.39 0.36 8.59
N GLY A 148 12.31 0.89 7.81
CA GLY A 148 13.25 1.92 8.22
C GLY A 148 14.70 1.65 7.77
N PRO A 149 15.57 2.67 7.83
CA PRO A 149 16.95 2.57 7.32
C PRO A 149 17.82 1.54 8.05
N LYS A 150 17.43 1.13 9.25
CA LYS A 150 18.15 0.13 10.06
C LYS A 150 17.51 -1.27 9.98
N ALA A 151 16.50 -1.49 9.15
CA ALA A 151 15.79 -2.77 9.07
C ALA A 151 16.70 -3.94 8.68
N THR A 152 17.59 -3.76 7.71
CA THR A 152 18.58 -4.79 7.33
C THR A 152 19.46 -5.21 8.51
N ALA A 153 20.01 -4.25 9.25
CA ALA A 153 20.84 -4.53 10.41
C ALA A 153 20.06 -5.19 11.55
N ALA A 154 18.79 -4.83 11.72
CA ALA A 154 17.92 -5.41 12.74
C ALA A 154 17.57 -6.89 12.44
N LEU A 155 17.47 -7.26 11.16
CA LEU A 155 16.94 -8.56 10.75
C LEU A 155 18.00 -9.57 10.32
N GLN A 156 19.21 -9.13 9.90
CA GLN A 156 20.19 -10.00 9.26
C GLN A 156 20.59 -11.21 10.11
N SER A 157 20.61 -11.10 11.42
CA SER A 157 20.98 -12.23 12.31
C SER A 157 19.90 -13.32 12.41
N LEU A 158 18.70 -13.07 11.89
CA LEU A 158 17.57 -14.00 11.93
C LEU A 158 17.50 -14.94 10.71
N THR A 159 18.39 -14.76 9.73
CA THR A 159 18.36 -15.53 8.48
C THR A 159 19.74 -15.63 7.84
N ASP A 160 19.97 -16.72 7.11
CA ASP A 160 21.15 -16.90 6.26
C ASP A 160 21.00 -16.23 4.88
N MET A 161 19.82 -15.73 4.55
CA MET A 161 19.61 -14.92 3.35
C MET A 161 20.36 -13.58 3.49
N THR A 162 21.22 -13.23 2.53
CA THR A 162 21.89 -11.92 2.52
C THR A 162 20.86 -10.85 2.21
N LEU A 163 20.38 -10.14 3.24
CA LEU A 163 19.31 -9.15 3.11
C LEU A 163 19.80 -7.86 2.43
N SER A 164 21.08 -7.50 2.60
CA SER A 164 21.69 -6.31 1.97
C SER A 164 21.73 -6.37 0.45
N ASP A 165 21.73 -7.58 -0.13
CA ASP A 165 21.85 -7.81 -1.57
C ASP A 165 20.47 -7.88 -2.27
N MET A 166 19.40 -7.78 -1.49
CA MET A 166 18.05 -7.81 -2.04
C MET A 166 17.66 -6.47 -2.63
N GLU A 167 17.40 -6.44 -3.93
CA GLU A 167 16.94 -5.24 -4.63
C GLU A 167 15.50 -4.88 -4.23
N TYR A 168 15.17 -3.61 -4.32
CA TYR A 168 13.81 -3.14 -4.07
C TYR A 168 12.80 -3.81 -5.02
N TYR A 169 11.66 -4.24 -4.47
CA TYR A 169 10.66 -5.05 -5.18
C TYR A 169 11.19 -6.42 -5.64
N THR A 170 11.99 -7.07 -4.77
CA THR A 170 12.33 -8.50 -4.88
C THR A 170 12.00 -9.22 -3.57
N PHE A 171 11.92 -10.54 -3.63
CA PHE A 171 11.71 -11.37 -2.45
C PHE A 171 12.52 -12.66 -2.53
N LYS A 172 12.72 -13.29 -1.38
CA LYS A 172 13.27 -14.64 -1.23
C LYS A 172 12.37 -15.46 -0.32
N ILE A 173 12.37 -16.77 -0.52
CA ILE A 173 11.74 -17.73 0.38
C ILE A 173 12.83 -18.54 1.04
N GLY A 174 12.80 -18.62 2.37
CA GLY A 174 13.82 -19.35 3.11
C GLY A 174 13.51 -19.46 4.59
N THR A 175 14.50 -19.88 5.37
CA THR A 175 14.39 -19.92 6.83
C THR A 175 14.62 -18.52 7.41
N PHE A 176 13.70 -18.08 8.24
CA PHE A 176 13.80 -16.82 8.96
C PHE A 176 13.36 -17.01 10.41
N ALA A 177 14.18 -16.57 11.36
CA ALA A 177 13.95 -16.74 12.80
C ALA A 177 13.68 -18.22 13.22
N GLY A 178 14.21 -19.19 12.47
CA GLY A 178 13.98 -20.63 12.68
C GLY A 178 12.69 -21.18 12.08
N VAL A 179 11.90 -20.39 11.39
CA VAL A 179 10.70 -20.80 10.66
C VAL A 179 11.06 -21.01 9.19
N GLU A 180 10.68 -22.15 8.63
CA GLU A 180 10.93 -22.46 7.22
C GLU A 180 9.86 -21.85 6.30
N ASN A 181 10.20 -21.71 5.02
CA ASN A 181 9.31 -21.22 3.96
C ASN A 181 8.73 -19.80 4.22
N VAL A 182 9.46 -18.98 4.95
CA VAL A 182 9.10 -17.56 5.16
C VAL A 182 9.42 -16.77 3.90
N VAL A 183 8.45 -15.99 3.45
CA VAL A 183 8.66 -15.03 2.37
C VAL A 183 9.21 -13.73 2.98
N VAL A 184 10.40 -13.31 2.56
CA VAL A 184 11.03 -12.05 2.95
C VAL A 184 11.11 -11.18 1.71
N SER A 185 10.39 -10.06 1.72
CA SER A 185 10.24 -9.16 0.57
C SER A 185 10.78 -7.77 0.87
N THR A 186 11.50 -7.17 -0.07
CA THR A 186 11.96 -5.76 0.00
C THR A 186 10.87 -4.81 -0.49
N THR A 187 9.68 -4.99 0.01
CA THR A 187 8.51 -4.15 -0.20
C THR A 187 8.14 -3.37 1.05
N GLY A 188 7.19 -2.47 0.94
CA GLY A 188 6.68 -1.68 2.05
C GLY A 188 5.94 -0.43 1.58
N TYR A 189 5.30 0.24 2.53
CA TYR A 189 4.37 1.34 2.30
C TYR A 189 4.80 2.65 2.97
N THR A 190 6.10 2.79 3.24
CA THR A 190 6.65 3.89 4.04
C THR A 190 7.66 4.79 3.30
N GLY A 191 8.24 4.28 2.20
CA GLY A 191 9.36 4.92 1.53
C GLY A 191 10.65 4.98 2.36
N ALA A 192 10.68 4.32 3.53
CA ALA A 192 11.86 4.31 4.40
C ALA A 192 12.83 3.16 4.10
N GLY A 193 12.42 2.20 3.24
CA GLY A 193 13.07 0.92 3.04
C GLY A 193 12.68 -0.07 4.12
N GLY A 194 13.11 -1.31 3.98
CA GLY A 194 12.79 -2.38 4.91
C GLY A 194 12.22 -3.61 4.22
N PHE A 195 11.54 -4.43 5.00
CA PHE A 195 11.05 -5.74 4.55
C PHE A 195 9.62 -5.98 5.00
N GLU A 196 8.92 -6.81 4.24
CA GLU A 196 7.66 -7.45 4.62
C GLU A 196 7.91 -8.95 4.75
N ILE A 197 7.50 -9.52 5.88
CA ILE A 197 7.82 -10.90 6.29
C ILE A 197 6.52 -11.66 6.46
N TYR A 198 6.29 -12.67 5.61
CA TYR A 198 5.09 -13.50 5.58
C TYR A 198 5.40 -14.88 6.16
N PHE A 199 4.62 -15.33 7.11
CA PHE A 199 4.84 -16.59 7.83
C PHE A 199 3.54 -17.14 8.42
N PRO A 200 3.49 -18.42 8.83
CA PRO A 200 2.29 -19.03 9.42
C PRO A 200 1.89 -18.37 10.76
N ASN A 201 0.60 -18.22 10.99
CA ASN A 201 0.02 -17.62 12.20
C ASN A 201 0.53 -18.23 13.51
N ASP A 202 0.76 -19.54 13.54
CA ASP A 202 1.23 -20.25 14.74
C ASP A 202 2.59 -19.74 15.25
N ASN A 203 3.37 -19.12 14.37
CA ASN A 203 4.67 -18.57 14.70
C ASN A 203 4.64 -17.08 15.10
N ALA A 204 3.47 -16.42 15.10
CA ALA A 204 3.37 -14.97 15.16
C ALA A 204 4.02 -14.37 16.43
N ASN A 205 3.72 -14.91 17.60
CA ASN A 205 4.28 -14.40 18.85
C ASN A 205 5.81 -14.61 18.95
N GLU A 206 6.27 -15.79 18.56
CA GLU A 206 7.71 -16.11 18.57
C GLU A 206 8.47 -15.23 17.54
N MET A 207 7.92 -15.08 16.35
CA MET A 207 8.49 -14.22 15.30
C MET A 207 8.61 -12.78 15.76
N TRP A 208 7.55 -12.22 16.35
CA TRP A 208 7.55 -10.89 16.95
C TRP A 208 8.68 -10.74 17.99
N ASP A 209 8.74 -11.65 18.97
CA ASP A 209 9.71 -11.56 20.05
C ASP A 209 11.16 -11.67 19.54
N LYS A 210 11.43 -12.55 18.57
CA LYS A 210 12.75 -12.68 17.93
C LYS A 210 13.15 -11.44 17.14
N ILE A 211 12.22 -10.86 16.38
CA ILE A 211 12.45 -9.61 15.61
C ILE A 211 12.79 -8.47 16.59
N PHE A 212 12.04 -8.32 17.66
CA PHE A 212 12.30 -7.26 18.65
C PHE A 212 13.60 -7.48 19.41
N ALA A 213 13.93 -8.72 19.77
CA ALA A 213 15.20 -9.04 20.43
C ALA A 213 16.40 -8.74 19.52
N ALA A 214 16.34 -9.13 18.25
CA ALA A 214 17.40 -8.86 17.27
C ALA A 214 17.53 -7.38 16.93
N GLY A 215 16.39 -6.67 16.81
CA GLY A 215 16.33 -5.26 16.46
C GLY A 215 16.59 -4.28 17.61
N ALA A 216 16.64 -4.75 18.85
CA ALA A 216 16.83 -3.90 20.03
C ALA A 216 18.05 -2.94 19.94
N PRO A 217 19.23 -3.39 19.46
CA PRO A 217 20.39 -2.50 19.28
C PRO A 217 20.18 -1.42 18.21
N GLN A 218 19.18 -1.60 17.34
CA GLN A 218 18.87 -0.68 16.26
C GLN A 218 17.78 0.34 16.63
N GLY A 219 17.20 0.22 17.85
CA GLY A 219 16.11 1.07 18.32
C GLY A 219 14.77 0.72 17.68
N ILE A 220 14.48 -0.58 17.55
CA ILE A 220 13.22 -1.09 17.00
C ILE A 220 12.04 -0.74 17.91
N GLU A 221 10.96 -0.22 17.32
CA GLU A 221 9.72 0.09 18.06
C GLU A 221 8.48 -0.52 17.34
N PRO A 222 7.42 -0.86 18.10
CA PRO A 222 6.14 -1.23 17.50
C PRO A 222 5.45 0.03 16.97
N ILE A 223 4.85 -0.07 15.79
CA ILE A 223 4.30 1.07 15.05
C ILE A 223 2.83 0.79 14.70
N GLY A 224 1.97 1.76 15.01
CA GLY A 224 0.55 1.67 14.71
C GLY A 224 0.16 2.22 13.35
N LEU A 225 -1.12 1.95 12.97
CA LEU A 225 -1.67 2.38 11.67
C LEU A 225 -1.72 3.89 11.50
N GLY A 226 -1.69 4.67 12.58
CA GLY A 226 -1.61 6.13 12.49
C GLY A 226 -0.34 6.61 11.80
N ALA A 227 0.81 6.04 12.17
CA ALA A 227 2.08 6.36 11.51
C ALA A 227 2.15 5.76 10.09
N ARG A 228 1.53 4.58 9.83
CA ARG A 228 1.41 4.01 8.49
C ARG A 228 0.76 5.01 7.53
N ASP A 229 -0.32 5.68 7.93
CA ASP A 229 -1.02 6.63 7.07
C ASP A 229 -0.19 7.90 6.82
N THR A 230 0.46 8.46 7.83
CA THR A 230 1.31 9.64 7.62
C THR A 230 2.53 9.35 6.76
N LEU A 231 3.15 8.18 6.93
CA LEU A 231 4.33 7.73 6.17
C LEU A 231 3.99 7.51 4.68
N ARG A 232 2.89 6.78 4.39
CA ARG A 232 2.47 6.52 3.01
C ARG A 232 2.08 7.81 2.29
N LEU A 233 1.37 8.72 2.98
CA LEU A 233 0.92 9.96 2.37
C LEU A 233 2.10 10.89 2.03
N GLU A 234 3.13 10.95 2.86
CA GLU A 234 4.38 11.68 2.54
C GLU A 234 5.05 11.19 1.26
N MET A 235 4.85 9.92 0.90
CA MET A 235 5.35 9.35 -0.36
C MET A 235 4.36 9.50 -1.51
N GLY A 236 3.12 9.92 -1.24
CA GLY A 236 2.06 9.99 -2.22
C GLY A 236 1.50 8.62 -2.63
N PHE A 237 1.65 7.60 -1.79
CA PHE A 237 1.08 6.29 -2.05
C PHE A 237 -0.43 6.30 -1.82
N CYS A 238 -1.17 5.79 -2.78
CA CYS A 238 -2.62 5.70 -2.72
C CYS A 238 -3.08 4.78 -1.58
N LEU A 239 -4.20 5.14 -0.96
CA LEU A 239 -4.95 4.28 -0.05
C LEU A 239 -6.27 3.91 -0.74
N TYR A 240 -6.51 2.59 -0.93
CA TYR A 240 -7.77 2.12 -1.47
C TYR A 240 -8.96 2.50 -0.58
N GLY A 241 -10.05 2.90 -1.19
CA GLY A 241 -11.22 3.45 -0.50
C GLY A 241 -11.17 4.95 -0.26
N ASN A 242 -9.96 5.55 -0.31
CA ASN A 242 -9.75 6.99 -0.20
C ASN A 242 -9.35 7.59 -1.56
N ASP A 243 -8.14 7.26 -2.03
CA ASP A 243 -7.53 7.85 -3.23
C ASP A 243 -7.92 7.14 -4.51
N ILE A 244 -8.22 5.86 -4.42
CA ILE A 244 -8.65 4.99 -5.52
C ILE A 244 -9.80 4.10 -5.07
N ASN A 245 -10.69 3.76 -6.00
CA ASN A 245 -11.86 2.91 -5.77
C ASN A 245 -12.46 2.41 -7.09
N ASP A 246 -13.60 1.72 -7.00
CA ASP A 246 -14.33 1.15 -8.17
C ASP A 246 -14.76 2.18 -9.23
N THR A 247 -14.73 3.47 -8.93
CA THR A 247 -15.16 4.56 -9.85
C THR A 247 -14.01 5.44 -10.34
N THR A 248 -12.77 5.16 -9.89
CA THR A 248 -11.57 5.87 -10.32
C THR A 248 -10.74 5.01 -11.26
N SER A 249 -10.35 5.54 -12.41
CA SER A 249 -9.46 4.80 -13.31
C SER A 249 -7.99 4.92 -12.86
N PRO A 250 -7.14 3.93 -13.20
CA PRO A 250 -5.71 4.02 -12.93
C PRO A 250 -5.07 5.27 -13.57
N LEU A 251 -5.61 5.75 -14.69
CA LEU A 251 -5.09 6.91 -15.41
C LEU A 251 -5.41 8.23 -14.68
N GLU A 252 -6.62 8.34 -14.13
CA GLU A 252 -7.03 9.48 -13.27
C GLU A 252 -6.22 9.51 -11.98
N ALA A 253 -5.92 8.35 -11.40
CA ALA A 253 -5.17 8.20 -10.15
C ALA A 253 -3.65 8.41 -10.30
N GLY A 254 -3.14 8.72 -11.50
CA GLY A 254 -1.70 8.85 -11.73
C GLY A 254 -0.95 7.52 -11.81
N LEU A 255 -1.67 6.38 -11.87
CA LEU A 255 -1.15 5.02 -11.93
C LEU A 255 -0.93 4.51 -13.37
N GLY A 256 -0.86 5.42 -14.33
CA GLY A 256 -0.58 5.08 -15.74
C GLY A 256 0.77 4.37 -15.96
N TRP A 257 1.72 4.54 -15.03
CA TRP A 257 3.02 3.87 -15.08
C TRP A 257 2.96 2.37 -14.80
N ILE A 258 1.88 1.88 -14.15
CA ILE A 258 1.57 0.46 -13.95
C ILE A 258 0.39 -0.02 -14.81
N THR A 259 -0.07 0.80 -15.77
CA THR A 259 -1.13 0.44 -16.70
C THR A 259 -0.52 0.25 -18.08
N LYS A 260 -0.18 -1.01 -18.41
CA LYS A 260 0.60 -1.38 -19.58
C LYS A 260 -0.29 -2.00 -20.65
N PHE A 261 -0.25 -1.46 -21.84
CA PHE A 261 -1.04 -1.92 -23.00
C PHE A 261 -0.22 -2.81 -23.94
N SER A 262 0.86 -3.43 -23.45
CA SER A 262 1.70 -4.39 -24.18
C SER A 262 1.02 -5.75 -24.34
N ALA A 263 0.10 -6.10 -23.44
CA ALA A 263 -0.74 -7.28 -23.52
C ALA A 263 -2.18 -6.92 -23.13
N PRO A 264 -3.18 -7.69 -23.61
CA PRO A 264 -4.56 -7.49 -23.19
C PRO A 264 -4.76 -7.79 -21.71
N PHE A 265 -5.56 -6.98 -21.03
CA PHE A 265 -6.08 -7.21 -19.69
C PHE A 265 -7.54 -6.75 -19.64
N LEU A 266 -8.25 -7.11 -18.57
CA LEU A 266 -9.66 -6.77 -18.42
C LEU A 266 -9.89 -5.26 -18.65
N ASN A 267 -10.73 -4.93 -19.62
CA ASN A 267 -11.09 -3.56 -19.99
C ASN A 267 -9.93 -2.68 -20.55
N SER A 268 -8.82 -3.31 -21.00
CA SER A 268 -7.64 -2.59 -21.52
C SER A 268 -7.97 -1.66 -22.69
N GLU A 269 -8.87 -2.05 -23.62
CA GLU A 269 -9.25 -1.23 -24.77
C GLU A 269 -9.93 0.10 -24.35
N LYS A 270 -10.81 0.05 -23.36
CA LYS A 270 -11.45 1.26 -22.82
C LYS A 270 -10.46 2.17 -22.10
N LEU A 271 -9.55 1.59 -21.31
CA LEU A 271 -8.50 2.37 -20.65
C LEU A 271 -7.51 2.95 -21.66
N LYS A 272 -7.21 2.23 -22.74
CA LYS A 272 -6.39 2.75 -23.84
C LYS A 272 -7.05 3.93 -24.53
N ALA A 273 -8.35 3.81 -24.87
CA ALA A 273 -9.13 4.91 -25.43
C ALA A 273 -9.17 6.13 -24.48
N GLN A 274 -9.33 5.92 -23.16
CA GLN A 274 -9.27 7.00 -22.18
C GLN A 274 -7.88 7.67 -22.16
N LYS A 275 -6.79 6.89 -22.30
CA LYS A 275 -5.43 7.42 -22.36
C LYS A 275 -5.24 8.31 -23.60
N GLU A 276 -5.75 7.90 -24.73
CA GLU A 276 -5.66 8.64 -26.00
C GLU A 276 -6.51 9.92 -25.98
N ALA A 277 -7.72 9.86 -25.42
CA ALA A 277 -8.60 11.01 -25.26
C ALA A 277 -8.13 12.00 -24.17
N GLY A 278 -7.33 11.53 -23.23
CA GLY A 278 -6.97 12.24 -22.00
C GLY A 278 -8.06 12.11 -20.92
N VAL A 279 -7.65 12.21 -19.67
CA VAL A 279 -8.56 12.20 -18.51
C VAL A 279 -9.12 13.60 -18.25
N THR A 280 -10.34 13.68 -17.74
CA THR A 280 -11.00 14.97 -17.44
C THR A 280 -10.64 15.49 -16.05
N ARG A 281 -10.26 14.60 -15.13
CA ARG A 281 -9.80 14.89 -13.76
C ARG A 281 -8.55 14.07 -13.43
N LYS A 282 -7.79 14.52 -12.43
CA LYS A 282 -6.59 13.81 -11.98
C LYS A 282 -6.40 13.94 -10.47
N LEU A 283 -5.89 12.89 -9.86
CA LEU A 283 -5.35 12.94 -8.50
C LEU A 283 -4.09 13.81 -8.49
N VAL A 284 -4.09 14.84 -7.66
CA VAL A 284 -2.95 15.72 -7.44
C VAL A 284 -2.55 15.74 -5.98
N ALA A 285 -1.29 16.06 -5.74
CA ALA A 285 -0.76 16.37 -4.42
C ALA A 285 -0.79 17.88 -4.19
N PHE A 286 -1.07 18.31 -2.96
CA PHE A 286 -1.04 19.73 -2.60
C PHE A 286 -0.51 19.96 -1.19
N GLU A 287 0.16 21.11 -0.98
CA GLU A 287 0.55 21.61 0.34
C GLU A 287 -0.37 22.77 0.73
N MET A 288 -0.78 22.80 2.00
CA MET A 288 -1.54 23.94 2.54
C MET A 288 -0.62 25.16 2.69
N ILE A 289 -1.09 26.30 2.24
CA ILE A 289 -0.47 27.61 2.49
C ILE A 289 -1.08 28.23 3.75
N ASP A 290 -2.42 28.20 3.84
CA ASP A 290 -3.12 28.66 5.02
C ASP A 290 -3.13 27.59 6.11
N LYS A 291 -3.20 28.03 7.36
CA LYS A 291 -3.20 27.14 8.52
C LYS A 291 -4.50 26.32 8.59
N GLY A 292 -4.38 25.03 8.39
CA GLY A 292 -5.47 24.04 8.47
C GLY A 292 -4.99 22.69 7.98
N ILE A 293 -5.66 21.62 8.40
CA ILE A 293 -5.32 20.23 8.01
C ILE A 293 -6.42 19.75 7.07
N PRO A 294 -6.08 19.38 5.82
CA PRO A 294 -7.05 18.79 4.90
C PRO A 294 -7.48 17.41 5.41
N ARG A 295 -8.72 17.04 5.13
CA ARG A 295 -9.27 15.73 5.51
C ARG A 295 -10.04 15.14 4.35
N HIS A 296 -10.19 13.84 4.35
CA HIS A 296 -11.04 13.12 3.41
C HIS A 296 -12.42 13.76 3.32
N ASP A 297 -12.98 13.82 2.12
CA ASP A 297 -14.26 14.44 1.77
C ASP A 297 -14.35 15.98 1.90
N TYR A 298 -13.26 16.67 2.22
CA TYR A 298 -13.27 18.11 2.10
C TYR A 298 -13.30 18.55 0.63
N GLU A 299 -14.13 19.54 0.32
CA GLU A 299 -14.25 20.06 -1.03
C GLU A 299 -13.03 20.88 -1.42
N ILE A 300 -12.65 20.80 -2.70
CA ILE A 300 -11.63 21.64 -3.31
C ILE A 300 -12.34 22.65 -4.21
N ALA A 301 -12.04 23.92 -4.02
CA ALA A 301 -12.58 25.02 -4.83
C ALA A 301 -11.49 25.69 -5.69
N ASP A 302 -11.92 26.36 -6.76
CA ASP A 302 -11.10 27.27 -7.54
C ASP A 302 -10.99 28.67 -6.88
N ALA A 303 -10.24 29.58 -7.48
CA ALA A 303 -10.06 30.95 -6.99
C ALA A 303 -11.37 31.78 -6.99
N SER A 304 -12.39 31.36 -7.72
CA SER A 304 -13.71 32.01 -7.77
C SER A 304 -14.66 31.42 -6.71
N GLY A 305 -14.24 30.40 -5.95
CA GLY A 305 -15.05 29.73 -4.94
C GLY A 305 -15.95 28.60 -5.46
N ASN A 306 -15.84 28.25 -6.74
CA ASN A 306 -16.59 27.12 -7.29
C ASN A 306 -15.96 25.81 -6.82
N VAL A 307 -16.78 24.87 -6.33
CA VAL A 307 -16.33 23.52 -6.00
C VAL A 307 -15.97 22.78 -7.29
N VAL A 308 -14.72 22.33 -7.37
CA VAL A 308 -14.15 21.68 -8.56
C VAL A 308 -13.60 20.28 -8.28
N GLY A 309 -13.50 19.88 -7.02
CA GLY A 309 -12.91 18.63 -6.65
C GLY A 309 -13.13 18.23 -5.20
N ILE A 310 -12.44 17.18 -4.79
CA ILE A 310 -12.56 16.60 -3.45
C ILE A 310 -11.21 16.13 -2.94
N VAL A 311 -10.93 16.32 -1.67
CA VAL A 311 -9.77 15.79 -0.94
C VAL A 311 -10.00 14.30 -0.67
N THR A 312 -9.04 13.48 -1.04
CA THR A 312 -9.09 12.03 -0.81
C THR A 312 -8.28 11.61 0.41
N SER A 313 -7.14 12.26 0.64
CA SER A 313 -6.27 12.02 1.80
C SER A 313 -5.65 13.32 2.28
N GLY A 314 -5.45 13.45 3.59
CA GLY A 314 -4.81 14.65 4.13
C GLY A 314 -4.37 14.48 5.58
N THR A 315 -3.21 15.06 5.91
CA THR A 315 -2.61 15.00 7.24
C THR A 315 -1.71 16.20 7.53
N GLN A 316 -1.38 16.37 8.81
CA GLN A 316 -0.18 17.11 9.20
C GLN A 316 1.01 16.17 9.05
N SER A 317 1.91 16.45 8.10
CA SER A 317 3.13 15.65 7.90
C SER A 317 4.08 15.81 9.07
N PRO A 318 4.47 14.73 9.76
CA PRO A 318 5.47 14.82 10.82
C PRO A 318 6.87 15.19 10.32
N SER A 319 7.29 14.69 9.15
CA SER A 319 8.62 14.96 8.60
C SER A 319 8.77 16.39 8.08
N LEU A 320 7.71 16.96 7.51
CA LEU A 320 7.74 18.29 6.85
C LEU A 320 7.23 19.41 7.74
N GLU A 321 6.56 19.08 8.85
CA GLU A 321 5.83 20.02 9.72
C GLU A 321 4.79 20.86 8.96
N LYS A 322 4.29 20.34 7.84
CA LYS A 322 3.32 20.97 6.94
C LYS A 322 2.07 20.12 6.81
N ALA A 323 0.95 20.78 6.58
CA ALA A 323 -0.27 20.09 6.19
C ALA A 323 -0.25 19.79 4.69
N ILE A 324 -0.41 18.52 4.35
CA ILE A 324 -0.36 17.98 2.99
C ILE A 324 -1.62 17.17 2.68
N GLY A 325 -1.95 17.05 1.42
CA GLY A 325 -3.08 16.24 0.98
C GLY A 325 -3.02 15.83 -0.48
N MET A 326 -3.86 14.87 -0.82
CA MET A 326 -4.17 14.48 -2.20
C MET A 326 -5.66 14.68 -2.47
N GLY A 327 -6.00 14.91 -3.72
CA GLY A 327 -7.39 15.08 -4.13
C GLY A 327 -7.54 15.13 -5.64
N TYR A 328 -8.76 14.89 -6.10
CA TYR A 328 -9.09 14.98 -7.53
C TYR A 328 -9.49 16.40 -7.90
N VAL A 329 -8.89 16.90 -8.97
CA VAL A 329 -9.23 18.19 -9.60
C VAL A 329 -9.34 18.02 -11.11
N PRO A 330 -10.02 18.94 -11.84
CA PRO A 330 -10.02 18.97 -13.29
C PRO A 330 -8.59 19.01 -13.85
N THR A 331 -8.35 18.34 -14.98
CA THR A 331 -7.02 18.25 -15.60
C THR A 331 -6.39 19.63 -15.86
N ALA A 332 -7.20 20.65 -16.13
CA ALA A 332 -6.72 22.03 -16.32
C ALA A 332 -6.08 22.64 -15.05
N MET A 333 -6.32 22.07 -13.86
CA MET A 333 -5.81 22.55 -12.58
C MET A 333 -4.65 21.71 -12.00
N THR A 334 -4.07 20.82 -12.79
CA THR A 334 -3.04 19.89 -12.32
C THR A 334 -1.61 20.40 -12.43
N ALA A 335 -1.38 21.56 -13.01
CA ALA A 335 -0.04 22.13 -13.16
C ALA A 335 0.56 22.47 -11.78
N LEU A 336 1.86 22.20 -11.62
CA LEU A 336 2.59 22.54 -10.39
C LEU A 336 2.52 24.06 -10.14
N GLY A 337 2.26 24.44 -8.88
CA GLY A 337 2.08 25.84 -8.49
C GLY A 337 0.66 26.35 -8.66
N THR A 338 -0.27 25.54 -9.21
CA THR A 338 -1.68 25.94 -9.29
C THR A 338 -2.25 26.11 -7.89
N GLU A 339 -2.89 27.25 -7.65
CA GLU A 339 -3.60 27.53 -6.39
C GLU A 339 -4.94 26.81 -6.38
N VAL A 340 -5.22 26.13 -5.28
CA VAL A 340 -6.50 25.50 -4.98
C VAL A 340 -6.93 25.89 -3.57
N PHE A 341 -8.20 25.76 -3.26
CA PHE A 341 -8.75 26.18 -1.98
C PHE A 341 -9.50 25.02 -1.32
N ILE A 342 -9.09 24.66 -0.12
CA ILE A 342 -9.73 23.59 0.64
C ILE A 342 -10.81 24.17 1.53
N LEU A 343 -12.03 23.68 1.39
CA LEU A 343 -13.17 24.16 2.17
C LEU A 343 -13.23 23.44 3.52
N VAL A 344 -12.78 24.13 4.56
CA VAL A 344 -12.69 23.58 5.92
C VAL A 344 -13.65 24.34 6.84
N ARG A 345 -14.74 23.69 7.27
CA ARG A 345 -15.72 24.27 8.20
C ARG A 345 -16.18 25.67 7.79
N GLY A 346 -16.53 25.84 6.51
CA GLY A 346 -17.01 27.11 5.96
C GLY A 346 -15.93 28.15 5.66
N LYS A 347 -14.64 27.80 5.81
CA LYS A 347 -13.52 28.66 5.41
C LYS A 347 -12.85 28.10 4.17
N SER A 348 -12.49 28.98 3.25
CA SER A 348 -11.69 28.65 2.06
C SER A 348 -10.21 28.85 2.40
N LEU A 349 -9.45 27.77 2.51
CA LEU A 349 -8.04 27.77 2.89
C LEU A 349 -7.19 27.50 1.67
N LYS A 350 -6.24 28.38 1.40
CA LYS A 350 -5.36 28.31 0.24
C LYS A 350 -4.38 27.13 0.37
N ALA A 351 -4.21 26.41 -0.73
CA ALA A 351 -3.23 25.36 -0.93
C ALA A 351 -2.60 25.49 -2.33
N VAL A 352 -1.52 24.80 -2.59
CA VAL A 352 -0.82 24.81 -3.86
C VAL A 352 -0.51 23.41 -4.32
N VAL A 353 -0.72 23.12 -5.61
CA VAL A 353 -0.40 21.83 -6.22
C VAL A 353 1.12 21.65 -6.27
N VAL A 354 1.60 20.50 -5.78
CA VAL A 354 3.03 20.15 -5.68
C VAL A 354 3.35 18.81 -6.33
N SER A 355 4.63 18.52 -6.51
CA SER A 355 5.09 17.23 -7.02
C SER A 355 5.16 16.17 -5.93
N LEU A 356 4.93 14.92 -6.29
CA LEU A 356 5.20 13.74 -5.45
C LEU A 356 6.64 13.22 -5.66
N PRO A 357 7.26 12.57 -4.66
CA PRO A 357 6.79 12.50 -3.27
C PRO A 357 6.89 13.84 -2.54
N PHE A 358 6.08 14.04 -1.50
CA PHE A 358 6.20 15.23 -0.64
C PHE A 358 7.52 15.23 0.14
N TYR A 359 7.86 14.07 0.74
CA TYR A 359 9.10 13.87 1.46
C TYR A 359 10.18 13.30 0.54
N LYS A 360 11.28 14.00 0.44
CA LYS A 360 12.49 13.58 -0.29
C LYS A 360 13.64 13.43 0.72
N LYS A 361 14.27 12.24 0.73
CA LYS A 361 15.48 12.00 1.53
C LYS A 361 16.64 12.85 1.05
#